data_e3bf5362b07c45f103e574ee9bfaf411
#
_entry.id   e3bf5362b07c45f103e574ee9bfaf411
#
_cell.length_a   1.000
_cell.length_b   1.000
_cell.length_c   1.000
_cell.angle_alpha   90.00
_cell.angle_beta   90.00
_cell.angle_gamma   90.00
#
_symmetry.space_group_name_H-M   'P 1'
#
loop_
_entity.id
_entity.type
_entity.pdbx_description
1 polymer ?
#
loop_
_entity_poly.entity_id
_entity_poly.type
_entity_poly.pdbx_seq_one_letter_code
_entity_poly.pdbx_strand_id
1 'polypeptide(L)'
;MRRRQWLKASGATLAAPLLAPMMRPLETFAQTKQIVMMTWGGQWGDAMRDNVDTAFEKATGIKVIQDRGASPVERITKLKVSQPNPTADVFQLADGLVPLAIKQGVAEKINRDSPRMPNLRNMIPAFWNDYWVPQIFSVIGIIYNTKEVKNPPTSWADLWRPEFKGRIVLPEVSHSIGSYIIPIGAVAAGKPFGDEEAGFAMLKRMVDLRPIWAKDTDTMMNSMRTSDAVIGILYKSQTYTVKGYGAPVEWVYPKEGGIAYTSGTCIAKGTKNLDAAEQYINTTMDPNVQTFAAHIYNYGGTNKETISKLSPELQERVRFPQEQLDRLIKLDLGMMTDKRAAWVERWNRTVAGS
;
A
#
# COMPACT_ATOMS: atom_id res chain seq x y z
N MET A 1 13.21 54.96 77.61
CA MET A 1 14.45 55.45 78.25
C MET A 1 15.66 55.09 77.40
N ARG A 2 16.47 56.13 77.11
CA ARG A 2 17.93 56.14 76.77
C ARG A 2 18.38 55.30 75.57
N ARG A 3 18.74 55.93 74.41
CA ARG A 3 20.06 56.58 74.10
C ARG A 3 21.12 55.51 73.82
N ARG A 4 21.92 55.49 72.78
CA ARG A 4 22.68 56.42 71.92
C ARG A 4 23.43 55.58 70.92
N GLN A 5 23.49 55.90 69.66
CA GLN A 5 24.47 56.71 68.91
C GLN A 5 25.83 56.05 68.66
N TRP A 6 26.20 56.16 67.46
CA TRP A 6 27.46 56.44 66.72
C TRP A 6 28.22 55.17 66.24
N LEU A 7 28.83 55.09 65.15
CA LEU A 7 29.47 55.96 64.15
C LEU A 7 29.76 55.24 62.82
N LYS A 8 29.74 55.99 61.77
CA LYS A 8 30.32 55.93 60.49
C LYS A 8 31.55 55.06 60.30
N ALA A 9 31.63 54.30 59.15
CA ALA A 9 32.79 54.29 58.31
C ALA A 9 32.40 53.91 56.85
N SER A 10 32.84 54.76 55.93
CA SER A 10 32.65 54.68 54.49
C SER A 10 33.58 53.62 53.93
N GLY A 11 33.09 52.76 53.05
CA GLY A 11 33.87 51.88 52.25
C GLY A 11 33.14 51.66 50.93
N ALA A 12 33.49 52.44 49.90
CA ALA A 12 33.02 52.23 48.54
C ALA A 12 33.72 51.01 47.94
N THR A 13 32.98 49.93 47.69
CA THR A 13 33.44 48.80 46.94
C THR A 13 32.63 48.74 45.65
N LEU A 14 33.30 49.03 44.57
CA LEU A 14 32.79 48.84 43.19
C LEU A 14 32.48 47.37 42.97
N ALA A 15 31.22 47.01 42.95
CA ALA A 15 30.76 45.70 42.52
C ALA A 15 30.53 45.75 41.00
N ALA A 16 31.41 45.13 40.25
CA ALA A 16 31.18 44.85 38.84
C ALA A 16 29.99 43.88 38.66
N PRO A 17 29.10 44.09 37.70
CA PRO A 17 28.04 43.12 37.42
C PRO A 17 28.66 41.88 36.82
N LEU A 18 28.63 40.77 37.52
CA LEU A 18 28.83 39.42 36.96
C LEU A 18 27.68 39.16 35.97
N LEU A 19 27.97 39.28 34.70
CA LEU A 19 27.14 38.72 33.64
C LEU A 19 27.15 37.19 33.79
N ALA A 20 26.17 36.64 34.50
CA ALA A 20 25.87 35.24 34.47
C ALA A 20 25.40 34.92 33.04
N PRO A 21 26.00 33.93 32.35
CA PRO A 21 25.47 33.49 31.08
C PRO A 21 24.05 32.93 31.35
N MET A 22 23.03 33.56 30.76
CA MET A 22 21.71 32.98 30.64
C MET A 22 21.87 31.67 29.88
N MET A 23 22.04 30.58 30.58
CA MET A 23 21.80 29.25 30.05
C MET A 23 20.32 29.21 29.69
N ARG A 24 20.01 29.39 28.39
CA ARG A 24 18.72 28.99 27.87
C ARG A 24 18.57 27.51 28.21
N PRO A 25 17.46 27.10 28.87
CA PRO A 25 17.22 25.68 29.03
C PRO A 25 17.26 25.08 27.64
N LEU A 26 18.15 24.14 27.41
CA LEU A 26 18.07 23.21 26.28
C LEU A 26 16.67 22.63 26.39
N GLU A 27 15.80 22.99 25.46
CA GLU A 27 14.54 22.29 25.29
C GLU A 27 14.89 20.83 25.08
N THR A 28 14.76 20.03 26.11
CA THR A 28 14.83 18.60 26.05
C THR A 28 13.61 18.19 25.23
N PHE A 29 13.77 18.03 23.92
CA PHE A 29 12.75 17.39 23.11
C PHE A 29 12.44 16.08 23.80
N ALA A 30 11.24 15.94 24.32
CA ALA A 30 10.80 14.71 24.95
C ALA A 30 10.96 13.62 23.89
N GLN A 31 11.90 12.70 24.09
CA GLN A 31 12.15 11.63 23.16
C GLN A 31 10.85 10.83 23.01
N THR A 32 10.36 10.71 21.78
CA THR A 32 9.19 9.90 21.45
C THR A 32 9.41 8.48 21.96
N LYS A 33 8.57 8.02 22.88
CA LYS A 33 8.68 6.68 23.47
C LYS A 33 7.95 5.61 22.65
N GLN A 34 6.94 6.02 21.88
CA GLN A 34 6.12 5.13 21.06
C GLN A 34 5.48 5.86 19.90
N ILE A 35 5.17 5.10 18.85
CA ILE A 35 4.32 5.51 17.73
C ILE A 35 3.13 4.54 17.62
N VAL A 36 2.02 5.04 17.07
CA VAL A 36 0.84 4.23 16.76
C VAL A 36 0.77 3.99 15.25
N MET A 37 0.68 2.73 14.85
CA MET A 37 0.58 2.28 13.46
C MET A 37 -0.74 1.57 13.19
N MET A 38 -1.60 2.14 12.33
CA MET A 38 -2.81 1.48 11.86
C MET A 38 -2.50 0.52 10.74
N THR A 39 -2.80 -0.77 10.93
CA THR A 39 -2.52 -1.83 9.98
C THR A 39 -3.65 -2.84 9.85
N TRP A 40 -3.52 -3.79 8.93
CA TRP A 40 -4.40 -4.95 8.88
C TRP A 40 -4.12 -5.88 10.07
N GLY A 41 -5.15 -6.62 10.48
CA GLY A 41 -5.03 -7.66 11.49
C GLY A 41 -4.47 -8.99 10.92
N GLY A 42 -4.62 -10.06 11.75
CA GLY A 42 -4.25 -11.41 11.35
C GLY A 42 -2.76 -11.55 10.98
N GLN A 43 -2.50 -12.46 10.06
CA GLN A 43 -1.14 -12.82 9.64
C GLN A 43 -0.32 -11.62 9.13
N TRP A 44 -0.95 -10.65 8.45
CA TRP A 44 -0.24 -9.45 7.99
C TRP A 44 0.27 -8.60 9.16
N GLY A 45 -0.59 -8.31 10.14
CA GLY A 45 -0.19 -7.56 11.33
C GLY A 45 0.91 -8.26 12.13
N ASP A 46 0.86 -9.60 12.19
CA ASP A 46 1.93 -10.38 12.82
C ASP A 46 3.23 -10.30 12.04
N ALA A 47 3.19 -10.44 10.73
CA ALA A 47 4.37 -10.29 9.86
C ALA A 47 4.99 -8.89 9.96
N MET A 48 4.17 -7.84 10.02
CA MET A 48 4.65 -6.47 10.24
C MET A 48 5.34 -6.34 11.60
N ARG A 49 4.72 -6.85 12.68
CA ARG A 49 5.31 -6.83 14.02
C ARG A 49 6.66 -7.53 14.05
N ASP A 50 6.72 -8.74 13.52
CA ASP A 50 7.89 -9.60 13.66
C ASP A 50 9.07 -9.16 12.79
N ASN A 51 8.81 -8.47 11.68
CA ASN A 51 9.85 -8.04 10.75
C ASN A 51 10.11 -6.53 10.76
N VAL A 52 9.07 -5.70 10.69
CA VAL A 52 9.22 -4.24 10.55
C VAL A 52 9.30 -3.56 11.91
N ASP A 53 8.30 -3.80 12.78
CA ASP A 53 8.23 -3.11 14.07
C ASP A 53 9.40 -3.51 14.96
N THR A 54 9.74 -4.80 15.02
CA THR A 54 10.89 -5.31 15.75
C THR A 54 12.20 -4.70 15.26
N ALA A 55 12.39 -4.55 13.94
CA ALA A 55 13.57 -3.91 13.38
C ALA A 55 13.64 -2.43 13.74
N PHE A 56 12.52 -1.71 13.65
CA PHE A 56 12.41 -0.31 14.04
C PHE A 56 12.66 -0.10 15.54
N GLU A 57 12.01 -0.88 16.40
CA GLU A 57 12.20 -0.81 17.85
C GLU A 57 13.66 -1.07 18.27
N LYS A 58 14.30 -2.05 17.63
CA LYS A 58 15.70 -2.38 17.88
C LYS A 58 16.65 -1.24 17.46
N ALA A 59 16.36 -0.58 16.35
CA ALA A 59 17.20 0.50 15.82
C ALA A 59 17.02 1.83 16.56
N THR A 60 15.82 2.11 17.08
CA THR A 60 15.47 3.44 17.61
C THR A 60 15.17 3.47 19.12
N GLY A 61 14.83 2.34 19.71
CA GLY A 61 14.27 2.26 21.07
C GLY A 61 12.82 2.75 21.20
N ILE A 62 12.17 3.12 20.09
CA ILE A 62 10.80 3.63 20.06
C ILE A 62 9.86 2.44 19.87
N LYS A 63 8.83 2.30 20.73
CA LYS A 63 7.84 1.23 20.66
C LYS A 63 6.81 1.47 19.56
N VAL A 64 6.36 0.40 18.92
CA VAL A 64 5.28 0.43 17.93
C VAL A 64 4.02 -0.19 18.52
N ILE A 65 2.97 0.61 18.60
CA ILE A 65 1.63 0.15 19.01
C ILE A 65 0.80 -0.06 17.75
N GLN A 66 0.46 -1.31 17.43
CA GLN A 66 -0.39 -1.59 16.28
C GLN A 66 -1.88 -1.41 16.63
N ASP A 67 -2.57 -0.51 15.95
CA ASP A 67 -4.05 -0.45 15.89
C ASP A 67 -4.50 -1.31 14.70
N ARG A 68 -5.02 -2.51 15.01
CA ARG A 68 -5.39 -3.54 14.04
C ARG A 68 -6.90 -3.62 13.85
N GLY A 69 -7.32 -4.17 12.72
CA GLY A 69 -8.69 -4.63 12.49
C GLY A 69 -9.61 -3.63 11.80
N ALA A 70 -9.29 -2.33 11.79
CA ALA A 70 -10.07 -1.37 11.02
C ALA A 70 -9.83 -1.56 9.52
N SER A 71 -10.89 -1.51 8.72
CA SER A 71 -10.76 -1.43 7.27
C SER A 71 -9.99 -0.17 6.86
N PRO A 72 -9.35 -0.15 5.67
CA PRO A 72 -8.64 1.05 5.23
C PRO A 72 -9.50 2.32 5.16
N VAL A 73 -10.79 2.20 4.84
CA VAL A 73 -11.72 3.34 4.84
C VAL A 73 -12.00 3.81 6.28
N GLU A 74 -12.15 2.89 7.23
CA GLU A 74 -12.32 3.23 8.65
C GLU A 74 -11.08 3.89 9.23
N ARG A 75 -9.87 3.50 8.83
CA ARG A 75 -8.62 4.19 9.23
C ARG A 75 -8.64 5.65 8.79
N ILE A 76 -8.98 5.90 7.51
CA ILE A 76 -9.11 7.26 6.97
C ILE A 76 -10.16 8.06 7.76
N THR A 77 -11.31 7.45 8.07
CA THR A 77 -12.39 8.09 8.83
C THR A 77 -11.96 8.41 10.26
N LYS A 78 -11.34 7.47 10.98
CA LYS A 78 -10.79 7.67 12.33
C LYS A 78 -9.81 8.86 12.35
N LEU A 79 -8.88 8.90 11.39
CA LEU A 79 -7.91 9.98 11.28
C LEU A 79 -8.57 11.32 10.96
N LYS A 80 -9.62 11.34 10.12
CA LYS A 80 -10.37 12.56 9.81
C LYS A 80 -11.08 13.13 11.03
N VAL A 81 -11.72 12.26 11.80
CA VAL A 81 -12.46 12.69 13.01
C VAL A 81 -11.51 13.17 14.11
N SER A 82 -10.32 12.60 14.20
CA SER A 82 -9.33 12.95 15.24
C SER A 82 -8.46 14.17 14.93
N GLN A 83 -8.60 14.79 13.75
CA GLN A 83 -7.85 16.01 13.43
C GLN A 83 -8.21 17.18 14.36
N PRO A 84 -7.25 18.03 14.72
CA PRO A 84 -5.86 18.12 14.26
C PRO A 84 -4.87 17.22 15.04
N ASN A 85 -5.34 16.39 15.98
CA ASN A 85 -4.51 15.49 16.79
C ASN A 85 -4.82 14.04 16.40
N PRO A 86 -4.15 13.47 15.35
CA PRO A 86 -4.47 12.15 14.86
C PRO A 86 -4.22 11.06 15.91
N THR A 87 -5.06 10.02 15.92
CA THR A 87 -4.95 8.89 16.86
C THR A 87 -3.86 7.88 16.45
N ALA A 88 -3.23 8.08 15.31
CA ALA A 88 -2.08 7.29 14.86
C ALA A 88 -1.03 8.19 14.22
N ASP A 89 0.21 7.70 14.15
CA ASP A 89 1.34 8.41 13.54
C ASP A 89 1.55 7.98 12.08
N VAL A 90 1.35 6.69 11.82
CA VAL A 90 1.43 6.09 10.49
C VAL A 90 0.26 5.15 10.24
N PHE A 91 -0.13 5.00 8.99
CA PHE A 91 -1.23 4.11 8.63
C PHE A 91 -1.01 3.47 7.25
N GLN A 92 -1.40 2.22 7.13
CA GLN A 92 -1.22 1.44 5.90
C GLN A 92 -2.44 1.51 4.99
N LEU A 93 -2.19 1.67 3.69
CA LEU A 93 -3.19 1.64 2.63
C LEU A 93 -2.68 0.82 1.44
N ALA A 94 -3.59 0.23 0.69
CA ALA A 94 -3.35 -0.11 -0.70
C ALA A 94 -3.51 1.15 -1.59
N ASP A 95 -2.85 1.17 -2.73
CA ASP A 95 -2.77 2.29 -3.67
C ASP A 95 -4.14 2.89 -4.04
N GLY A 96 -5.15 2.04 -4.28
CA GLY A 96 -6.50 2.48 -4.65
C GLY A 96 -7.21 3.38 -3.63
N LEU A 97 -6.72 3.46 -2.38
CA LEU A 97 -7.31 4.31 -1.33
C LEU A 97 -6.47 5.53 -0.96
N VAL A 98 -5.28 5.64 -1.53
CA VAL A 98 -4.41 6.81 -1.31
C VAL A 98 -5.07 8.12 -1.78
N PRO A 99 -5.74 8.19 -2.96
CA PRO A 99 -6.45 9.40 -3.37
C PRO A 99 -7.54 9.84 -2.38
N LEU A 100 -8.23 8.88 -1.75
CA LEU A 100 -9.23 9.19 -0.72
C LEU A 100 -8.56 9.81 0.53
N ALA A 101 -7.44 9.26 0.99
CA ALA A 101 -6.70 9.81 2.13
C ALA A 101 -6.20 11.24 1.86
N ILE A 102 -5.72 11.50 0.65
CA ILE A 102 -5.29 12.84 0.21
C ILE A 102 -6.50 13.79 0.19
N LYS A 103 -7.59 13.40 -0.44
CA LYS A 103 -8.83 14.20 -0.54
C LYS A 103 -9.42 14.53 0.84
N GLN A 104 -9.35 13.61 1.78
CA GLN A 104 -9.77 13.82 3.17
C GLN A 104 -8.76 14.65 3.99
N GLY A 105 -7.58 14.89 3.47
CA GLY A 105 -6.54 15.70 4.11
C GLY A 105 -5.93 15.02 5.33
N VAL A 106 -5.89 13.67 5.39
CA VAL A 106 -5.37 12.91 6.53
C VAL A 106 -3.95 12.39 6.34
N ALA A 107 -3.42 12.46 5.12
CA ALA A 107 -2.05 12.08 4.81
C ALA A 107 -1.13 13.31 4.79
N GLU A 108 0.04 13.19 5.43
CA GLU A 108 1.10 14.19 5.39
C GLU A 108 1.93 14.01 4.11
N LYS A 109 2.45 15.11 3.57
CA LYS A 109 3.33 15.05 2.41
C LYS A 109 4.68 14.46 2.79
N ILE A 110 5.16 13.51 2.03
CA ILE A 110 6.46 12.87 2.25
C ILE A 110 7.60 13.81 1.85
N ASN A 111 8.48 14.10 2.79
CA ASN A 111 9.70 14.84 2.50
C ASN A 111 10.75 13.88 1.90
N ARG A 112 10.92 13.92 0.58
CA ARG A 112 11.90 13.07 -0.15
C ARG A 112 13.33 13.23 0.33
N ASP A 113 13.67 14.43 0.76
CA ASP A 113 15.04 14.80 1.11
C ASP A 113 15.31 14.67 2.61
N SER A 114 14.36 14.09 3.35
CA SER A 114 14.54 13.86 4.79
C SER A 114 15.75 12.96 5.03
N PRO A 115 16.72 13.42 5.86
CA PRO A 115 17.87 12.60 6.24
C PRO A 115 17.49 11.34 7.03
N ARG A 116 16.25 11.27 7.52
CA ARG A 116 15.71 10.12 8.25
C ARG A 116 15.18 9.01 7.34
N MET A 117 15.07 9.27 6.03
CA MET A 117 14.53 8.30 5.06
C MET A 117 15.53 8.01 3.91
N PRO A 118 16.80 7.66 4.18
CA PRO A 118 17.80 7.43 3.13
C PRO A 118 17.41 6.29 2.16
N ASN A 119 16.64 5.30 2.61
CA ASN A 119 16.22 4.16 1.79
C ASN A 119 15.25 4.57 0.65
N LEU A 120 14.60 5.74 0.73
CA LEU A 120 13.71 6.22 -0.33
C LEU A 120 14.45 6.45 -1.67
N ARG A 121 15.75 6.71 -1.65
CA ARG A 121 16.57 6.91 -2.87
C ARG A 121 16.60 5.67 -3.76
N ASN A 122 16.43 4.51 -3.16
CA ASN A 122 16.47 3.21 -3.84
C ASN A 122 15.08 2.69 -4.20
N MET A 123 14.03 3.47 -3.98
CA MET A 123 12.68 3.07 -4.38
C MET A 123 12.55 2.99 -5.91
N ILE A 124 11.79 2.01 -6.39
CA ILE A 124 11.44 1.88 -7.80
C ILE A 124 10.62 3.11 -8.22
N PRO A 125 11.09 3.93 -9.19
CA PRO A 125 10.47 5.22 -9.50
C PRO A 125 9.02 5.13 -9.95
N ALA A 126 8.62 4.02 -10.58
CA ALA A 126 7.26 3.80 -11.05
C ALA A 126 6.20 3.85 -9.93
N PHE A 127 6.61 3.59 -8.68
CA PHE A 127 5.72 3.53 -7.52
C PHE A 127 5.75 4.78 -6.65
N TRP A 128 6.45 5.83 -7.06
CA TRP A 128 6.54 7.05 -6.24
C TRP A 128 5.18 7.75 -6.10
N ASN A 129 4.88 8.17 -4.87
CA ASN A 129 3.76 9.05 -4.53
C ASN A 129 4.18 10.06 -3.45
N ASP A 130 3.69 11.30 -3.53
CA ASP A 130 4.07 12.37 -2.60
C ASP A 130 3.48 12.22 -1.19
N TYR A 131 2.52 11.36 -0.96
CA TYR A 131 1.81 11.20 0.32
C TYR A 131 1.86 9.78 0.90
N TRP A 132 2.53 8.88 0.19
CA TRP A 132 2.49 7.48 0.51
C TRP A 132 3.74 6.76 0.01
N VAL A 133 4.30 5.88 0.86
CA VAL A 133 5.49 5.10 0.53
C VAL A 133 5.09 3.63 0.43
N PRO A 134 5.01 3.06 -0.78
CA PRO A 134 4.74 1.65 -0.97
C PRO A 134 5.93 0.81 -0.50
N GLN A 135 5.64 -0.25 0.23
CA GLN A 135 6.67 -1.18 0.73
C GLN A 135 6.67 -2.51 0.00
N ILE A 136 5.53 -2.88 -0.58
CA ILE A 136 5.37 -4.12 -1.34
C ILE A 136 4.67 -3.85 -2.66
N PHE A 137 4.92 -4.72 -3.63
CA PHE A 137 4.19 -4.69 -4.89
C PHE A 137 4.00 -6.09 -5.49
N SER A 138 3.00 -6.20 -6.34
CA SER A 138 2.79 -7.27 -7.30
C SER A 138 2.16 -6.69 -8.56
N VAL A 139 1.93 -7.52 -9.56
CA VAL A 139 1.25 -7.10 -10.78
C VAL A 139 0.04 -8.00 -10.99
N ILE A 140 -1.09 -7.38 -11.30
CA ILE A 140 -2.31 -8.06 -11.71
C ILE A 140 -2.16 -8.40 -13.18
N GLY A 141 -2.40 -9.65 -13.49
CA GLY A 141 -2.39 -10.22 -14.82
C GLY A 141 -3.43 -11.31 -14.94
N ILE A 142 -3.25 -12.21 -15.91
CA ILE A 142 -4.16 -13.31 -16.15
C ILE A 142 -3.60 -14.57 -15.51
N ILE A 143 -4.42 -15.28 -14.72
CA ILE A 143 -4.16 -16.63 -14.25
C ILE A 143 -4.95 -17.60 -15.12
N TYR A 144 -4.34 -18.73 -15.49
CA TYR A 144 -5.02 -19.78 -16.26
C TYR A 144 -4.57 -21.17 -15.85
N ASN A 145 -5.45 -22.17 -16.07
CA ASN A 145 -5.15 -23.59 -15.84
C ASN A 145 -4.43 -24.18 -17.06
N THR A 146 -3.19 -24.66 -16.90
CA THR A 146 -2.33 -25.13 -17.97
C THR A 146 -2.76 -26.47 -18.57
N LYS A 147 -3.55 -27.28 -17.83
CA LYS A 147 -4.06 -28.57 -18.32
C LYS A 147 -5.31 -28.42 -19.19
N GLU A 148 -6.13 -27.39 -18.90
CA GLU A 148 -7.42 -27.22 -19.56
C GLU A 148 -7.40 -26.14 -20.64
N VAL A 149 -6.56 -25.12 -20.51
CA VAL A 149 -6.42 -24.04 -21.49
C VAL A 149 -5.30 -24.38 -22.46
N LYS A 150 -5.67 -24.92 -23.62
CA LYS A 150 -4.71 -25.37 -24.65
C LYS A 150 -3.97 -24.20 -25.31
N ASN A 151 -4.64 -23.09 -25.51
CA ASN A 151 -4.09 -21.86 -26.08
C ASN A 151 -3.90 -20.83 -24.96
N PRO A 152 -2.69 -20.69 -24.37
CA PRO A 152 -2.43 -19.74 -23.29
C PRO A 152 -2.88 -18.33 -23.64
N PRO A 153 -3.46 -17.57 -22.69
CA PRO A 153 -3.83 -16.18 -22.93
C PRO A 153 -2.57 -15.32 -23.10
N THR A 154 -2.65 -14.26 -23.89
CA THR A 154 -1.57 -13.29 -24.11
C THR A 154 -2.04 -11.84 -24.00
N SER A 155 -3.35 -11.63 -23.95
CA SER A 155 -4.03 -10.34 -24.00
C SER A 155 -5.17 -10.32 -23.00
N TRP A 156 -5.47 -9.14 -22.46
CA TRP A 156 -6.67 -8.95 -21.65
C TRP A 156 -7.94 -9.39 -22.41
N ALA A 157 -7.98 -9.23 -23.75
CA ALA A 157 -9.12 -9.64 -24.56
C ALA A 157 -9.39 -11.16 -24.50
N ASP A 158 -8.39 -11.96 -24.14
CA ASP A 158 -8.52 -13.41 -24.05
C ASP A 158 -9.46 -13.86 -22.93
N LEU A 159 -9.74 -13.00 -21.94
CA LEU A 159 -10.76 -13.27 -20.93
C LEU A 159 -12.18 -13.39 -21.50
N TRP A 160 -12.42 -12.81 -22.68
CA TRP A 160 -13.74 -12.83 -23.35
C TRP A 160 -13.89 -13.94 -24.40
N ARG A 161 -12.96 -14.92 -24.43
CA ARG A 161 -13.11 -16.08 -25.34
C ARG A 161 -14.33 -16.91 -24.94
N PRO A 162 -15.21 -17.27 -25.91
CA PRO A 162 -16.45 -18.03 -25.65
C PRO A 162 -16.24 -19.40 -24.99
N GLU A 163 -15.08 -20.04 -25.24
CA GLU A 163 -14.74 -21.34 -24.68
C GLU A 163 -14.64 -21.35 -23.15
N PHE A 164 -14.48 -20.20 -22.53
CA PHE A 164 -14.39 -20.07 -21.07
C PHE A 164 -15.73 -19.83 -20.39
N LYS A 165 -16.84 -19.85 -21.14
CA LYS A 165 -18.18 -19.60 -20.58
C LYS A 165 -18.46 -20.50 -19.37
N GLY A 166 -18.85 -19.90 -18.24
CA GLY A 166 -19.11 -20.56 -16.97
C GLY A 166 -17.86 -20.96 -16.18
N ARG A 167 -16.67 -20.68 -16.71
CA ARG A 167 -15.39 -21.10 -16.09
C ARG A 167 -14.37 -19.95 -15.98
N ILE A 168 -14.88 -18.74 -15.81
CA ILE A 168 -14.07 -17.54 -15.60
C ILE A 168 -14.26 -17.09 -14.16
N VAL A 169 -13.21 -16.70 -13.45
CA VAL A 169 -13.32 -16.02 -12.14
C VAL A 169 -12.83 -14.59 -12.23
N LEU A 170 -13.66 -13.65 -11.81
CA LEU A 170 -13.38 -12.21 -11.81
C LEU A 170 -13.77 -11.58 -10.47
N PRO A 171 -13.11 -10.51 -10.03
CA PRO A 171 -13.50 -9.79 -8.84
C PRO A 171 -14.83 -9.07 -9.04
N GLU A 172 -15.75 -9.20 -8.08
CA GLU A 172 -16.96 -8.41 -8.00
C GLU A 172 -16.64 -6.93 -7.72
N VAL A 173 -17.52 -6.02 -8.03
CA VAL A 173 -17.32 -4.56 -7.85
C VAL A 173 -17.00 -4.14 -6.41
N SER A 174 -17.42 -4.92 -5.41
CA SER A 174 -17.09 -4.70 -3.99
C SER A 174 -15.66 -5.10 -3.63
N HIS A 175 -15.02 -5.96 -4.43
CA HIS A 175 -13.63 -6.35 -4.26
C HIS A 175 -12.70 -5.14 -4.44
N SER A 176 -11.53 -5.12 -3.78
CA SER A 176 -10.55 -4.02 -3.85
C SER A 176 -10.10 -3.67 -5.28
N ILE A 177 -10.08 -4.66 -6.17
CA ILE A 177 -9.76 -4.50 -7.60
C ILE A 177 -10.96 -4.72 -8.52
N GLY A 178 -12.19 -4.80 -7.98
CA GLY A 178 -13.38 -5.10 -8.78
C GLY A 178 -13.65 -4.06 -9.86
N SER A 179 -13.49 -2.79 -9.54
CA SER A 179 -13.66 -1.69 -10.50
C SER A 179 -12.64 -1.71 -11.64
N TYR A 180 -11.53 -2.46 -11.52
CA TYR A 180 -10.49 -2.56 -12.57
C TYR A 180 -10.99 -3.31 -13.82
N ILE A 181 -12.07 -4.10 -13.71
CA ILE A 181 -12.69 -4.76 -14.85
C ILE A 181 -13.17 -3.76 -15.91
N ILE A 182 -13.57 -2.55 -15.51
CA ILE A 182 -14.01 -1.51 -16.46
C ILE A 182 -12.84 -1.05 -17.35
N PRO A 183 -11.73 -0.53 -16.81
CA PRO A 183 -10.56 -0.19 -17.64
C PRO A 183 -9.96 -1.41 -18.39
N ILE A 184 -9.94 -2.61 -17.79
CA ILE A 184 -9.49 -3.82 -18.48
C ILE A 184 -10.39 -4.11 -19.68
N GLY A 185 -11.71 -3.98 -19.54
CA GLY A 185 -12.68 -4.12 -20.62
C GLY A 185 -12.45 -3.12 -21.76
N ALA A 186 -12.18 -1.85 -21.42
CA ALA A 186 -11.85 -0.84 -22.43
C ALA A 186 -10.64 -1.26 -23.28
N VAL A 187 -9.56 -1.67 -22.61
CA VAL A 187 -8.35 -2.14 -23.30
C VAL A 187 -8.58 -3.41 -24.12
N ALA A 188 -9.35 -4.36 -23.60
CA ALA A 188 -9.75 -5.55 -24.32
C ALA A 188 -10.55 -5.23 -25.60
N ALA A 189 -11.26 -4.10 -25.62
CA ALA A 189 -11.95 -3.56 -26.80
C ALA A 189 -11.03 -2.73 -27.73
N GLY A 190 -9.72 -2.64 -27.45
CA GLY A 190 -8.77 -1.81 -28.20
C GLY A 190 -8.94 -0.31 -27.95
N LYS A 191 -9.51 0.09 -26.83
CA LYS A 191 -9.76 1.47 -26.45
C LYS A 191 -8.83 1.90 -25.31
N PRO A 192 -8.65 3.21 -25.09
CA PRO A 192 -7.89 3.71 -23.94
C PRO A 192 -8.47 3.24 -22.61
N PHE A 193 -7.64 3.10 -21.59
CA PHE A 193 -8.02 2.68 -20.24
C PHE A 193 -9.13 3.52 -19.59
N GLY A 194 -9.23 4.79 -19.96
CA GLY A 194 -10.23 5.72 -19.46
C GLY A 194 -11.58 5.68 -20.19
N ASP A 195 -11.71 4.85 -21.23
CA ASP A 195 -12.97 4.72 -22.00
C ASP A 195 -13.99 3.91 -21.22
N GLU A 196 -14.76 4.60 -20.40
CA GLU A 196 -15.78 4.03 -19.51
C GLU A 196 -16.88 3.32 -20.29
N GLU A 197 -17.32 3.89 -21.43
CA GLU A 197 -18.40 3.30 -22.23
C GLU A 197 -17.98 1.98 -22.84
N ALA A 198 -16.78 1.92 -23.42
CA ALA A 198 -16.20 0.67 -23.92
C ALA A 198 -16.03 -0.35 -22.78
N GLY A 199 -15.58 0.08 -21.61
CA GLY A 199 -15.45 -0.78 -20.44
C GLY A 199 -16.75 -1.42 -20.01
N PHE A 200 -17.82 -0.64 -19.88
CA PHE A 200 -19.15 -1.16 -19.52
C PHE A 200 -19.80 -2.00 -20.63
N ALA A 201 -19.54 -1.68 -21.89
CA ALA A 201 -19.97 -2.54 -23.01
C ALA A 201 -19.32 -3.93 -22.92
N MET A 202 -18.02 -3.99 -22.56
CA MET A 202 -17.32 -5.26 -22.34
C MET A 202 -17.77 -5.97 -21.09
N LEU A 203 -18.10 -5.25 -19.99
CA LEU A 203 -18.71 -5.85 -18.81
C LEU A 203 -20.01 -6.59 -19.18
N LYS A 204 -20.90 -5.94 -19.95
CA LYS A 204 -22.14 -6.60 -20.42
C LYS A 204 -21.86 -7.88 -21.17
N ARG A 205 -20.89 -7.89 -22.10
CA ARG A 205 -20.46 -9.11 -22.81
C ARG A 205 -19.88 -10.17 -21.86
N MET A 206 -19.19 -9.75 -20.78
CA MET A 206 -18.65 -10.67 -19.79
C MET A 206 -19.77 -11.38 -19.02
N VAL A 207 -20.87 -10.68 -18.71
CA VAL A 207 -22.03 -11.29 -18.05
C VAL A 207 -22.61 -12.44 -18.87
N ASP A 208 -22.64 -12.34 -20.20
CA ASP A 208 -23.10 -13.41 -21.09
C ASP A 208 -22.21 -14.67 -21.00
N LEU A 209 -20.98 -14.51 -20.57
CA LEU A 209 -20.03 -15.60 -20.30
C LEU A 209 -20.20 -16.25 -18.92
N ARG A 210 -21.09 -15.73 -18.08
CA ARG A 210 -21.45 -16.26 -16.75
C ARG A 210 -20.21 -16.49 -15.88
N PRO A 211 -19.40 -15.45 -15.57
CA PRO A 211 -18.24 -15.61 -14.71
C PRO A 211 -18.67 -15.85 -13.27
N ILE A 212 -17.76 -16.42 -12.48
CA ILE A 212 -17.82 -16.46 -11.02
C ILE A 212 -17.39 -15.08 -10.52
N TRP A 213 -18.32 -14.32 -9.94
CA TRP A 213 -18.03 -13.02 -9.33
C TRP A 213 -17.56 -13.23 -7.88
N ALA A 214 -16.28 -12.99 -7.63
CA ALA A 214 -15.65 -13.21 -6.34
C ALA A 214 -15.59 -11.92 -5.52
N LYS A 215 -16.09 -11.95 -4.28
CA LYS A 215 -16.06 -10.81 -3.34
C LYS A 215 -14.70 -10.61 -2.70
N ASP A 216 -13.90 -11.66 -2.66
CA ASP A 216 -12.58 -11.69 -2.03
C ASP A 216 -11.59 -12.51 -2.85
N THR A 217 -10.31 -12.32 -2.56
CA THR A 217 -9.21 -12.98 -3.25
C THR A 217 -9.15 -14.48 -2.96
N ASP A 218 -9.56 -14.92 -1.76
CA ASP A 218 -9.54 -16.34 -1.39
C ASP A 218 -10.55 -17.12 -2.24
N THR A 219 -11.71 -16.56 -2.51
CA THR A 219 -12.70 -17.11 -3.46
C THR A 219 -12.09 -17.23 -4.86
N MET A 220 -11.34 -16.22 -5.34
CA MET A 220 -10.67 -16.29 -6.63
C MET A 220 -9.63 -17.40 -6.68
N MET A 221 -8.77 -17.48 -5.67
CA MET A 221 -7.74 -18.52 -5.57
C MET A 221 -8.34 -19.92 -5.47
N ASN A 222 -9.40 -20.10 -4.67
CA ASN A 222 -10.07 -21.37 -4.53
C ASN A 222 -10.73 -21.83 -5.83
N SER A 223 -11.41 -20.95 -6.56
CA SER A 223 -12.02 -21.29 -7.85
C SER A 223 -10.98 -21.79 -8.86
N MET A 224 -9.79 -21.20 -8.87
CA MET A 224 -8.68 -21.68 -9.70
C MET A 224 -8.07 -22.99 -9.20
N ARG A 225 -7.98 -23.18 -7.89
CA ARG A 225 -7.45 -24.39 -7.24
C ARG A 225 -8.34 -25.61 -7.48
N THR A 226 -9.65 -25.45 -7.40
CA THR A 226 -10.65 -26.52 -7.61
C THR A 226 -10.95 -26.76 -9.09
N SER A 227 -10.46 -25.89 -9.98
CA SER A 227 -10.81 -25.88 -11.41
C SER A 227 -12.29 -25.58 -11.70
N ASP A 228 -13.01 -24.95 -10.77
CA ASP A 228 -14.31 -24.35 -11.05
C ASP A 228 -14.16 -23.20 -12.08
N ALA A 229 -13.04 -22.48 -12.02
CA ALA A 229 -12.59 -21.57 -13.06
C ALA A 229 -11.28 -22.07 -13.69
N VAL A 230 -11.12 -21.80 -14.99
CA VAL A 230 -9.89 -22.14 -15.74
C VAL A 230 -9.11 -20.92 -16.16
N ILE A 231 -9.72 -19.76 -16.09
CA ILE A 231 -9.09 -18.47 -16.38
C ILE A 231 -9.66 -17.38 -15.46
N GLY A 232 -8.87 -16.37 -15.17
CA GLY A 232 -9.30 -15.21 -14.38
C GLY A 232 -8.22 -14.14 -14.32
N ILE A 233 -8.45 -13.13 -13.49
CA ILE A 233 -7.42 -12.16 -13.16
C ILE A 233 -6.93 -12.41 -11.74
N LEU A 234 -5.61 -12.32 -11.55
CA LEU A 234 -5.02 -12.48 -10.22
C LEU A 234 -3.65 -11.79 -10.17
N TYR A 235 -3.19 -11.52 -8.98
CA TYR A 235 -1.82 -11.06 -8.76
C TYR A 235 -0.83 -12.19 -9.05
N LYS A 236 0.34 -11.88 -9.60
CA LYS A 236 1.43 -12.86 -9.76
C LYS A 236 1.75 -13.56 -8.44
N SER A 237 1.85 -12.80 -7.35
CA SER A 237 2.12 -13.30 -5.99
C SER A 237 1.15 -14.43 -5.57
N GLN A 238 -0.14 -14.21 -5.77
CA GLN A 238 -1.17 -15.17 -5.37
C GLN A 238 -1.27 -16.37 -6.34
N THR A 239 -0.91 -16.19 -7.60
CA THR A 239 -0.77 -17.34 -8.50
C THR A 239 0.28 -18.33 -7.98
N TYR A 240 1.40 -17.85 -7.44
CA TYR A 240 2.37 -18.73 -6.80
C TYR A 240 1.82 -19.42 -5.54
N THR A 241 0.94 -18.76 -4.78
CA THR A 241 0.23 -19.39 -3.68
C THR A 241 -0.67 -20.53 -4.16
N VAL A 242 -1.44 -20.32 -5.23
CA VAL A 242 -2.30 -21.35 -5.86
C VAL A 242 -1.47 -22.51 -6.41
N LYS A 243 -0.32 -22.21 -7.04
CA LYS A 243 0.66 -23.26 -7.49
C LYS A 243 1.19 -24.06 -6.30
N GLY A 244 1.47 -23.41 -5.18
CA GLY A 244 1.93 -24.07 -3.94
C GLY A 244 0.92 -25.08 -3.37
N TYR A 245 -0.36 -24.92 -3.64
CA TYR A 245 -1.41 -25.89 -3.33
C TYR A 245 -1.54 -27.04 -4.38
N GLY A 246 -0.62 -27.11 -5.35
CA GLY A 246 -0.58 -28.17 -6.36
C GLY A 246 -1.48 -27.94 -7.58
N ALA A 247 -2.12 -26.77 -7.71
CA ALA A 247 -2.93 -26.46 -8.87
C ALA A 247 -2.06 -26.24 -10.12
N PRO A 248 -2.47 -26.78 -11.30
CA PRO A 248 -1.73 -26.60 -12.55
C PRO A 248 -2.03 -25.25 -13.20
N VAL A 249 -1.59 -24.16 -12.55
CA VAL A 249 -1.87 -22.81 -13.03
C VAL A 249 -0.58 -22.05 -13.38
N GLU A 250 -0.69 -21.14 -14.35
CA GLU A 250 0.35 -20.18 -14.71
C GLU A 250 -0.20 -18.77 -14.73
N TRP A 251 0.71 -17.80 -14.57
CA TRP A 251 0.42 -16.39 -14.63
C TRP A 251 0.98 -15.77 -15.91
N VAL A 252 0.21 -14.92 -16.54
CA VAL A 252 0.59 -14.22 -17.76
C VAL A 252 0.56 -12.71 -17.55
N TYR A 253 1.63 -12.05 -17.98
CA TYR A 253 1.67 -10.62 -18.17
C TYR A 253 1.04 -10.25 -19.51
N PRO A 254 -0.13 -9.60 -19.58
CA PRO A 254 -0.81 -9.29 -20.83
C PRO A 254 0.02 -8.37 -21.72
N LYS A 255 -0.07 -8.53 -23.03
CA LYS A 255 0.68 -7.72 -24.00
C LYS A 255 0.38 -6.22 -23.92
N GLU A 256 -0.77 -5.82 -23.46
CA GLU A 256 -1.17 -4.42 -23.26
C GLU A 256 -0.55 -3.81 -21.99
N GLY A 257 -0.02 -4.65 -21.10
CA GLY A 257 0.53 -4.28 -19.80
C GLY A 257 -0.23 -4.93 -18.64
N GLY A 258 0.47 -5.17 -17.53
CA GLY A 258 -0.14 -5.55 -16.26
C GLY A 258 -0.52 -4.33 -15.45
N ILE A 259 -1.37 -4.50 -14.46
CA ILE A 259 -1.75 -3.41 -13.53
C ILE A 259 -0.96 -3.56 -12.24
N ALA A 260 -0.26 -2.51 -11.82
CA ALA A 260 0.45 -2.54 -10.55
C ALA A 260 -0.54 -2.65 -9.38
N TYR A 261 -0.17 -3.47 -8.40
CA TYR A 261 -0.76 -3.46 -7.07
C TYR A 261 0.33 -3.16 -6.07
N THR A 262 0.13 -2.15 -5.26
CA THR A 262 1.08 -1.74 -4.25
C THR A 262 0.37 -1.52 -2.92
N SER A 263 1.09 -1.79 -1.83
CA SER A 263 0.64 -1.48 -0.49
C SER A 263 1.78 -0.85 0.30
N GLY A 264 1.45 0.13 1.12
CA GLY A 264 2.46 0.90 1.84
C GLY A 264 1.89 1.76 2.94
N THR A 265 2.70 2.69 3.40
CA THR A 265 2.47 3.47 4.61
C THR A 265 2.39 4.95 4.31
N CYS A 266 1.37 5.62 4.85
CA CYS A 266 1.23 7.07 4.94
C CYS A 266 1.68 7.56 6.32
N ILE A 267 2.14 8.81 6.40
CA ILE A 267 2.25 9.56 7.66
C ILE A 267 0.91 10.24 7.93
N ALA A 268 0.40 10.15 9.15
CA ALA A 268 -0.83 10.84 9.53
C ALA A 268 -0.58 12.34 9.67
N LYS A 269 -1.38 13.14 8.97
CA LYS A 269 -1.25 14.59 9.00
C LYS A 269 -1.53 15.14 10.39
N GLY A 270 -0.60 15.94 10.90
CA GLY A 270 -0.69 16.54 12.23
C GLY A 270 -0.12 15.65 13.34
N THR A 271 0.54 14.53 13.02
CA THR A 271 1.28 13.76 14.02
C THR A 271 2.34 14.62 14.71
N LYS A 272 2.47 14.44 16.02
CA LYS A 272 3.52 15.08 16.82
C LYS A 272 4.84 14.30 16.81
N ASN A 273 4.82 13.11 16.23
CA ASN A 273 5.95 12.18 16.17
C ASN A 273 6.52 12.06 14.73
N LEU A 274 6.54 13.17 13.97
CA LEU A 274 6.94 13.16 12.56
C LEU A 274 8.30 12.49 12.33
N ASP A 275 9.29 12.82 13.17
CA ASP A 275 10.64 12.25 13.08
C ASP A 275 10.64 10.73 13.22
N ALA A 276 9.87 10.21 14.18
CA ALA A 276 9.74 8.76 14.37
C ALA A 276 8.92 8.09 13.24
N ALA A 277 7.90 8.77 12.73
CA ALA A 277 7.11 8.30 11.59
C ALA A 277 7.97 8.19 10.31
N GLU A 278 8.84 9.17 10.03
CA GLU A 278 9.79 9.11 8.92
C GLU A 278 10.79 7.96 9.09
N GLN A 279 11.34 7.76 10.29
CA GLN A 279 12.25 6.64 10.57
C GLN A 279 11.52 5.29 10.42
N TYR A 280 10.25 5.20 10.81
CA TYR A 280 9.45 4.00 10.61
C TYR A 280 9.27 3.70 9.12
N ILE A 281 8.90 4.71 8.31
CA ILE A 281 8.84 4.54 6.85
C ILE A 281 10.18 4.12 6.27
N ASN A 282 11.29 4.70 6.74
CA ASN A 282 12.62 4.26 6.29
C ASN A 282 12.88 2.78 6.60
N THR A 283 12.41 2.30 7.76
CA THR A 283 12.50 0.88 8.11
C THR A 283 11.65 0.01 7.19
N THR A 284 10.44 0.44 6.82
CA THR A 284 9.63 -0.29 5.84
C THR A 284 10.30 -0.39 4.46
N MET A 285 11.23 0.51 4.16
CA MET A 285 12.00 0.57 2.91
C MET A 285 13.38 -0.07 3.01
N ASP A 286 13.77 -0.61 4.15
CA ASP A 286 15.03 -1.36 4.28
C ASP A 286 14.97 -2.63 3.42
N PRO A 287 15.95 -2.86 2.54
CA PRO A 287 15.90 -3.98 1.60
C PRO A 287 15.95 -5.35 2.29
N ASN A 288 16.56 -5.46 3.46
CA ASN A 288 16.56 -6.72 4.22
C ASN A 288 15.21 -6.93 4.92
N VAL A 289 14.63 -5.86 5.46
CA VAL A 289 13.29 -5.91 6.08
C VAL A 289 12.23 -6.28 5.05
N GLN A 290 12.25 -5.68 3.86
CA GLN A 290 11.26 -5.96 2.81
C GLN A 290 11.24 -7.43 2.33
N THR A 291 12.30 -8.21 2.59
CA THR A 291 12.34 -9.62 2.18
C THR A 291 11.22 -10.48 2.76
N PHE A 292 10.68 -10.11 3.94
CA PHE A 292 9.59 -10.87 4.56
C PHE A 292 8.38 -11.03 3.64
N ALA A 293 8.09 -10.01 2.83
CA ALA A 293 6.94 -10.03 1.95
C ALA A 293 7.08 -11.06 0.82
N ALA A 294 8.32 -11.32 0.34
CA ALA A 294 8.59 -12.37 -0.62
C ALA A 294 8.46 -13.76 0.00
N HIS A 295 8.97 -13.95 1.22
CA HIS A 295 8.93 -15.23 1.92
C HIS A 295 7.51 -15.66 2.31
N ILE A 296 6.70 -14.72 2.79
CA ILE A 296 5.38 -15.04 3.34
C ILE A 296 4.27 -14.95 2.29
N TYR A 297 4.38 -13.97 1.37
CA TYR A 297 3.28 -13.61 0.49
C TYR A 297 3.63 -13.59 -1.00
N ASN A 298 4.86 -13.93 -1.40
CA ASN A 298 5.37 -13.80 -2.76
C ASN A 298 5.24 -12.37 -3.34
N TYR A 299 5.28 -11.33 -2.49
CA TYR A 299 5.32 -9.92 -2.94
C TYR A 299 6.75 -9.44 -3.14
N GLY A 300 6.97 -8.63 -4.15
CA GLY A 300 8.23 -7.88 -4.32
C GLY A 300 8.34 -6.72 -3.35
N GLY A 301 9.55 -6.41 -2.92
CA GLY A 301 9.85 -5.16 -2.23
C GLY A 301 9.98 -4.00 -3.22
N THR A 302 9.60 -2.80 -2.81
CA THR A 302 9.68 -1.61 -3.67
C THR A 302 11.06 -0.93 -3.65
N ASN A 303 11.96 -1.32 -2.76
CA ASN A 303 13.37 -0.96 -2.83
C ASN A 303 14.08 -1.85 -3.86
N LYS A 304 14.81 -1.24 -4.80
CA LYS A 304 15.51 -1.94 -5.90
C LYS A 304 16.51 -2.99 -5.42
N GLU A 305 17.07 -2.80 -4.23
CA GLU A 305 18.07 -3.71 -3.66
C GLU A 305 17.44 -4.95 -3.02
N THR A 306 16.14 -4.95 -2.71
CA THR A 306 15.46 -6.08 -2.05
C THR A 306 15.60 -7.36 -2.84
N ILE A 307 15.51 -7.30 -4.18
CA ILE A 307 15.58 -8.48 -5.05
C ILE A 307 16.90 -9.23 -4.89
N SER A 308 18.02 -8.53 -4.68
CA SER A 308 19.35 -9.14 -4.51
C SER A 308 19.53 -9.86 -3.16
N LYS A 309 18.62 -9.63 -2.20
CA LYS A 309 18.64 -10.27 -0.87
C LYS A 309 17.86 -11.58 -0.84
N LEU A 310 17.17 -11.93 -1.92
CA LEU A 310 16.32 -13.10 -2.01
C LEU A 310 17.08 -14.28 -2.65
N SER A 311 16.66 -15.51 -2.32
CA SER A 311 17.12 -16.71 -3.02
C SER A 311 16.70 -16.66 -4.50
N PRO A 312 17.42 -17.38 -5.40
CA PRO A 312 17.05 -17.42 -6.82
C PRO A 312 15.59 -17.81 -7.08
N GLU A 313 15.07 -18.75 -6.29
CA GLU A 313 13.68 -19.19 -6.38
C GLU A 313 12.69 -18.07 -6.04
N LEU A 314 12.93 -17.33 -4.94
CA LEU A 314 12.08 -16.21 -4.56
C LEU A 314 12.22 -15.04 -5.54
N GLN A 315 13.44 -14.80 -6.06
CA GLN A 315 13.63 -13.80 -7.10
C GLN A 315 12.74 -14.07 -8.32
N GLU A 316 12.66 -15.30 -8.79
CA GLU A 316 11.79 -15.68 -9.92
C GLU A 316 10.32 -15.37 -9.64
N ARG A 317 9.85 -15.67 -8.41
CA ARG A 317 8.46 -15.43 -8.00
C ARG A 317 8.09 -13.95 -7.99
N VAL A 318 9.00 -13.07 -7.58
CA VAL A 318 8.70 -11.65 -7.34
C VAL A 318 9.30 -10.70 -8.36
N ARG A 319 10.19 -11.17 -9.25
CA ARG A 319 10.86 -10.35 -10.26
C ARG A 319 9.88 -9.94 -11.36
N PHE A 320 9.99 -8.70 -11.78
CA PHE A 320 9.43 -8.18 -13.01
C PHE A 320 10.58 -7.57 -13.81
N PRO A 321 10.81 -8.03 -15.07
CA PRO A 321 11.76 -7.38 -15.98
C PRO A 321 11.46 -5.89 -16.13
N GLN A 322 12.49 -5.06 -16.36
CA GLN A 322 12.32 -3.63 -16.52
C GLN A 322 11.31 -3.29 -17.62
N GLU A 323 11.33 -4.00 -18.73
CA GLU A 323 10.35 -3.86 -19.82
C GLU A 323 8.90 -4.01 -19.33
N GLN A 324 8.62 -4.96 -18.41
CA GLN A 324 7.29 -5.12 -17.84
C GLN A 324 6.94 -3.97 -16.88
N LEU A 325 7.90 -3.48 -16.10
CA LEU A 325 7.71 -2.32 -15.22
C LEU A 325 7.43 -1.04 -16.01
N ASP A 326 8.10 -0.86 -17.16
CA ASP A 326 7.90 0.30 -18.03
C ASP A 326 6.53 0.27 -18.74
N ARG A 327 5.97 -0.93 -18.92
CA ARG A 327 4.67 -1.17 -19.56
C ARG A 327 3.52 -1.31 -18.56
N LEU A 328 3.77 -1.05 -17.26
CA LEU A 328 2.69 -1.07 -16.28
C LEU A 328 1.61 -0.06 -16.65
N ILE A 329 0.38 -0.53 -16.61
CA ILE A 329 -0.78 0.32 -16.81
C ILE A 329 -0.95 1.20 -15.58
N LYS A 330 -0.89 2.49 -15.80
CA LYS A 330 -1.12 3.53 -14.79
C LYS A 330 -2.60 3.85 -14.75
N LEU A 331 -3.30 3.30 -13.77
CA LEU A 331 -4.69 3.67 -13.52
C LEU A 331 -4.76 5.07 -12.93
N ASP A 332 -5.72 5.87 -13.40
CA ASP A 332 -6.11 7.10 -12.74
C ASP A 332 -6.98 6.77 -11.51
N LEU A 333 -6.31 6.43 -10.42
CA LEU A 333 -6.98 6.06 -9.17
C LEU A 333 -7.78 7.21 -8.57
N GLY A 334 -7.43 8.46 -8.87
CA GLY A 334 -8.18 9.66 -8.48
C GLY A 334 -9.55 9.69 -9.15
N MET A 335 -9.54 9.63 -10.47
CA MET A 335 -10.76 9.56 -11.28
C MET A 335 -11.64 8.36 -10.89
N MET A 336 -11.03 7.17 -10.71
CA MET A 336 -11.75 5.97 -10.29
C MET A 336 -12.37 6.12 -8.90
N THR A 337 -11.71 6.81 -7.97
CA THR A 337 -12.26 7.12 -6.66
C THR A 337 -13.46 8.06 -6.76
N ASP A 338 -13.38 9.10 -7.58
CA ASP A 338 -14.48 10.04 -7.77
C ASP A 338 -15.68 9.40 -8.46
N LYS A 339 -15.47 8.50 -9.40
CA LYS A 339 -16.53 7.78 -10.14
C LYS A 339 -17.03 6.52 -9.44
N ARG A 340 -16.43 6.10 -8.33
CA ARG A 340 -16.71 4.80 -7.69
C ARG A 340 -18.19 4.55 -7.44
N ALA A 341 -18.92 5.51 -6.88
CA ALA A 341 -20.34 5.35 -6.56
C ALA A 341 -21.19 5.13 -7.84
N ALA A 342 -20.96 5.94 -8.86
CA ALA A 342 -21.65 5.82 -10.15
C ALA A 342 -21.31 4.50 -10.86
N TRP A 343 -20.06 4.06 -10.77
CA TRP A 343 -19.63 2.79 -11.36
C TRP A 343 -20.24 1.58 -10.64
N VAL A 344 -20.33 1.60 -9.32
CA VAL A 344 -21.02 0.54 -8.54
C VAL A 344 -22.48 0.45 -8.92
N GLU A 345 -23.19 1.58 -9.02
CA GLU A 345 -24.59 1.61 -9.43
C GLU A 345 -24.78 1.08 -10.85
N ARG A 346 -23.95 1.54 -11.80
CA ARG A 346 -24.01 1.08 -13.20
C ARG A 346 -23.65 -0.40 -13.33
N TRP A 347 -22.64 -0.87 -12.58
CA TRP A 347 -22.28 -2.28 -12.50
C TRP A 347 -23.47 -3.13 -12.06
N ASN A 348 -24.09 -2.77 -10.94
CA ASN A 348 -25.22 -3.53 -10.39
C ASN A 348 -26.37 -3.63 -11.41
N ARG A 349 -26.70 -2.53 -12.10
CA ARG A 349 -27.69 -2.56 -13.18
C ARG A 349 -27.28 -3.47 -14.34
N THR A 350 -26.01 -3.49 -14.72
CA THR A 350 -25.49 -4.30 -15.84
C THR A 350 -25.49 -5.78 -15.49
N VAL A 351 -25.09 -6.15 -14.27
CA VAL A 351 -24.98 -7.54 -13.84
C VAL A 351 -26.31 -8.13 -13.40
N ALA A 352 -27.20 -7.35 -12.75
CA ALA A 352 -28.51 -7.82 -12.31
C ALA A 352 -29.58 -7.83 -13.40
N GLY A 353 -29.39 -7.07 -14.47
CA GLY A 353 -30.35 -6.95 -15.57
C GLY A 353 -30.16 -7.94 -16.72
N SER A 354 -29.38 -9.00 -16.49
CA SER A 354 -29.00 -10.02 -17.50
C SER A 354 -29.54 -11.41 -17.18
#